data_33d86078a50e0a6f5ee434c9065d00b9
#
_entry.id   33d86078a50e0a6f5ee434c9065d00b9
#
_cell.length_a   1.000
_cell.length_b   1.000
_cell.length_c   1.000
_cell.angle_alpha   90.00
_cell.angle_beta   90.00
_cell.angle_gamma   90.00
#
_symmetry.space_group_name_H-M   'P 1'
#
loop_
_entity.id
_entity.type
_entity.pdbx_description
1 polymer ?
#
loop_
_entity_poly.entity_id
_entity_poly.type
_entity_poly.pdbx_seq_one_letter_code
_entity_poly.pdbx_strand_id
1 'polypeptide(L)'
;HVIILPVDDISNACAESVSNNIKGTIALPHSYGRLQFGADLELHFRTMIGTAKNPNVAAAIIIGIEPKWTKRIVDEVAKTGKPVEGFSIEGAGDIETIMKASKKAQEFSIWASEKQRVECPVSDLWISVKCGESDTTSGLASNPTVGNLMDKLEPLGVHLCFGETSELTGAESVCAKRGKTKEAQDKFMKTWNDYNDFILKEATDDLSESQPTAGNIA
;
A
#
# COMPACT_ATOMS: atom_id res chain seq x y z
N HIS A 1 8.31 7.58 -11.65
CA HIS A 1 7.15 8.45 -11.34
C HIS A 1 7.53 9.50 -10.32
N VAL A 2 6.93 10.68 -10.43
CA VAL A 2 6.91 11.68 -9.35
C VAL A 2 5.55 11.60 -8.70
N ILE A 3 5.50 11.36 -7.39
CA ILE A 3 4.23 11.25 -6.67
C ILE A 3 3.94 12.49 -5.83
N ILE A 4 2.66 12.82 -5.74
CA ILE A 4 2.13 13.82 -4.81
C ILE A 4 1.36 13.04 -3.75
N LEU A 5 1.90 12.96 -2.56
CA LEU A 5 1.40 12.13 -1.47
C LEU A 5 0.74 13.01 -0.40
N PRO A 6 -0.58 12.98 -0.29
CA PRO A 6 -1.27 13.62 0.83
C PRO A 6 -1.01 12.84 2.12
N VAL A 7 -0.80 13.56 3.23
CA VAL A 7 -0.58 12.95 4.55
C VAL A 7 -1.91 12.54 5.19
N ASP A 8 -2.97 13.24 4.84
CA ASP A 8 -4.31 13.08 5.38
C ASP A 8 -5.36 13.31 4.29
N ASP A 9 -6.58 12.88 4.55
CA ASP A 9 -7.71 12.95 3.61
C ASP A 9 -8.09 14.40 3.20
N ILE A 10 -7.89 15.38 4.07
CA ILE A 10 -8.16 16.79 3.74
C ILE A 10 -7.15 17.31 2.72
N SER A 11 -5.93 16.84 2.77
CA SER A 11 -4.86 17.23 1.84
C SER A 11 -5.04 16.67 0.43
N ASN A 12 -5.98 15.74 0.21
CA ASN A 12 -6.24 15.12 -1.08
C ASN A 12 -6.49 16.17 -2.20
N ALA A 13 -7.37 17.14 -1.94
CA ALA A 13 -7.71 18.16 -2.93
C ALA A 13 -6.49 18.97 -3.38
N CYS A 14 -5.58 19.29 -2.46
CA CYS A 14 -4.33 19.97 -2.80
C CYS A 14 -3.42 19.05 -3.63
N ALA A 15 -3.27 17.80 -3.25
CA ALA A 15 -2.43 16.82 -3.97
C ALA A 15 -2.94 16.59 -5.40
N GLU A 16 -4.24 16.41 -5.58
CA GLU A 16 -4.89 16.24 -6.88
C GLU A 16 -4.75 17.49 -7.74
N SER A 17 -4.91 18.68 -7.15
CA SER A 17 -4.72 19.94 -7.86
C SER A 17 -3.30 20.10 -8.40
N VAL A 18 -2.28 19.73 -7.60
CA VAL A 18 -0.89 19.73 -8.05
C VAL A 18 -0.68 18.75 -9.21
N SER A 19 -1.20 17.55 -9.09
CA SER A 19 -1.07 16.52 -10.11
C SER A 19 -1.80 16.91 -11.42
N ASN A 20 -2.95 17.54 -11.31
CA ASN A 20 -3.69 18.07 -12.48
C ASN A 20 -2.93 19.21 -13.18
N ASN A 21 -2.20 20.02 -12.43
CA ASN A 21 -1.42 21.13 -12.99
C ASN A 21 -0.12 20.64 -13.67
N ILE A 22 0.50 19.57 -13.18
CA ILE A 22 1.84 19.14 -13.61
C ILE A 22 1.78 17.72 -14.21
N LYS A 23 1.86 17.65 -15.53
CA LYS A 23 1.90 16.37 -16.23
C LYS A 23 3.13 15.54 -15.84
N GLY A 24 2.94 14.23 -15.69
CA GLY A 24 4.00 13.29 -15.28
C GLY A 24 4.06 13.09 -13.77
N THR A 25 3.19 13.74 -13.01
CA THR A 25 2.98 13.46 -11.59
C THR A 25 1.71 12.65 -11.37
N ILE A 26 1.66 11.96 -10.22
CA ILE A 26 0.53 11.12 -9.81
C ILE A 26 0.18 11.47 -8.38
N ALA A 27 -1.03 11.94 -8.14
CA ALA A 27 -1.55 12.06 -6.78
C ALA A 27 -2.02 10.70 -6.26
N LEU A 28 -1.85 10.46 -4.97
CA LEU A 28 -2.25 9.23 -4.28
C LEU A 28 -3.28 9.53 -3.18
N PRO A 29 -4.50 9.98 -3.54
CA PRO A 29 -5.52 10.32 -2.57
C PRO A 29 -5.98 9.09 -1.77
N HIS A 30 -6.33 9.31 -0.51
CA HIS A 30 -6.83 8.27 0.40
C HIS A 30 -7.73 8.89 1.48
N SER A 31 -8.43 8.04 2.24
CA SER A 31 -9.41 8.47 3.26
C SER A 31 -8.89 8.40 4.70
N TYR A 32 -7.57 8.32 4.89
CA TYR A 32 -6.95 8.09 6.20
C TYR A 32 -6.17 9.32 6.70
N GLY A 33 -5.63 9.22 7.90
CA GLY A 33 -4.66 10.15 8.50
C GLY A 33 -5.17 10.89 9.72
N ARG A 34 -6.43 11.31 9.77
CA ARG A 34 -6.94 12.16 10.88
C ARG A 34 -7.49 11.41 12.08
N LEU A 35 -7.93 10.19 11.88
CA LEU A 35 -8.62 9.41 12.91
C LEU A 35 -7.82 8.19 13.37
N GLN A 36 -6.58 8.05 12.95
CA GLN A 36 -5.70 7.02 13.44
C GLN A 36 -4.96 7.45 14.70
N PHE A 37 -4.80 6.51 15.64
CA PHE A 37 -4.11 6.71 16.89
C PHE A 37 -3.22 5.50 17.21
N GLY A 38 -2.20 5.70 18.04
CA GLY A 38 -1.35 4.62 18.51
C GLY A 38 -0.74 3.80 17.38
N ALA A 39 -0.92 2.49 17.41
CA ALA A 39 -0.36 1.55 16.43
C ALA A 39 -0.89 1.78 15.01
N ASP A 40 -2.15 2.17 14.87
CA ASP A 40 -2.79 2.51 13.60
C ASP A 40 -2.12 3.72 12.93
N LEU A 41 -1.86 4.76 13.71
CA LEU A 41 -1.17 5.95 13.23
C LEU A 41 0.27 5.62 12.80
N GLU A 42 0.96 4.78 13.56
CA GLU A 42 2.31 4.33 13.19
C GLU A 42 2.30 3.47 11.91
N LEU A 43 1.28 2.65 11.71
CA LEU A 43 1.08 1.90 10.48
C LEU A 43 0.84 2.85 9.30
N HIS A 44 0.01 3.88 9.49
CA HIS A 44 -0.25 4.91 8.49
C HIS A 44 1.07 5.59 8.05
N PHE A 45 1.88 6.09 8.99
CA PHE A 45 3.17 6.69 8.66
C PHE A 45 4.11 5.73 7.94
N ARG A 46 4.21 4.48 8.39
CA ARG A 46 5.04 3.46 7.71
C ARG A 46 4.58 3.23 6.26
N THR A 47 3.28 3.22 6.04
CA THR A 47 2.70 3.06 4.69
C THR A 47 3.04 4.24 3.80
N MET A 48 2.84 5.47 4.28
CA MET A 48 3.18 6.69 3.52
C MET A 48 4.68 6.74 3.18
N ILE A 49 5.52 6.52 4.17
CA ILE A 49 6.96 6.49 4.01
C ILE A 49 7.39 5.38 3.03
N GLY A 50 6.85 4.17 3.19
CA GLY A 50 7.13 3.04 2.31
C GLY A 50 6.72 3.31 0.86
N THR A 51 5.57 3.92 0.64
CA THR A 51 5.08 4.32 -0.67
C THR A 51 6.04 5.31 -1.33
N ALA A 52 6.47 6.34 -0.62
CA ALA A 52 7.41 7.32 -1.14
C ALA A 52 8.82 6.75 -1.35
N LYS A 53 9.23 5.75 -0.56
CA LYS A 53 10.52 5.06 -0.70
C LYS A 53 10.55 4.05 -1.85
N ASN A 54 9.42 3.71 -2.45
CA ASN A 54 9.37 2.70 -3.51
C ASN A 54 10.38 2.99 -4.63
N PRO A 55 11.15 2.01 -5.12
CA PRO A 55 12.16 2.21 -6.16
C PRO A 55 11.64 2.81 -7.47
N ASN A 56 10.36 2.59 -7.80
CA ASN A 56 9.72 3.17 -8.98
C ASN A 56 9.27 4.62 -8.80
N VAL A 57 9.40 5.17 -7.59
CA VAL A 57 9.16 6.58 -7.29
C VAL A 57 10.48 7.32 -7.40
N ALA A 58 10.59 8.21 -8.37
CA ALA A 58 11.79 9.02 -8.60
C ALA A 58 11.91 10.14 -7.59
N ALA A 59 10.81 10.85 -7.33
CA ALA A 59 10.73 11.93 -6.35
C ALA A 59 9.34 12.00 -5.73
N ALA A 60 9.22 12.59 -4.57
CA ALA A 60 7.96 12.72 -3.86
C ALA A 60 7.73 14.14 -3.35
N ILE A 61 6.48 14.60 -3.47
CA ILE A 61 5.98 15.79 -2.80
C ILE A 61 4.97 15.35 -1.74
N ILE A 62 5.19 15.77 -0.53
CA ILE A 62 4.37 15.42 0.63
C ILE A 62 3.52 16.63 0.99
N ILE A 63 2.20 16.49 1.02
CA ILE A 63 1.29 17.57 1.38
C ILE A 63 0.45 17.11 2.57
N GLY A 64 0.51 17.86 3.65
CA GLY A 64 -0.27 17.60 4.85
C GLY A 64 -0.86 18.87 5.43
N ILE A 65 -1.83 18.74 6.32
CA ILE A 65 -2.31 19.89 7.09
C ILE A 65 -1.24 20.32 8.07
N GLU A 66 -0.78 19.40 8.91
CA GLU A 66 0.11 19.66 10.02
C GLU A 66 1.59 19.58 9.62
N PRO A 67 2.40 20.62 9.92
CA PRO A 67 3.82 20.64 9.57
C PRO A 67 4.65 19.49 10.14
N LYS A 68 4.35 19.04 11.36
CA LYS A 68 5.14 17.98 12.02
C LYS A 68 4.99 16.64 11.35
N TRP A 69 3.76 16.28 10.95
CA TRP A 69 3.50 15.02 10.25
C TRP A 69 4.12 15.02 8.86
N THR A 70 3.94 16.12 8.14
CA THR A 70 4.57 16.34 6.83
C THR A 70 6.09 16.20 6.94
N LYS A 71 6.70 16.89 7.90
CA LYS A 71 8.16 16.84 8.15
C LYS A 71 8.62 15.43 8.50
N ARG A 72 7.89 14.68 9.32
CA ARG A 72 8.23 13.31 9.70
C ARG A 72 8.40 12.42 8.48
N ILE A 73 7.47 12.49 7.53
CA ILE A 73 7.53 11.68 6.30
C ILE A 73 8.70 12.13 5.43
N VAL A 74 8.86 13.44 5.24
CA VAL A 74 9.97 14.00 4.46
C VAL A 74 11.32 13.56 5.00
N ASP A 75 11.55 13.70 6.31
CA ASP A 75 12.81 13.31 6.96
C ASP A 75 13.15 11.84 6.74
N GLU A 76 12.15 10.96 6.81
CA GLU A 76 12.36 9.52 6.61
C GLU A 76 12.59 9.16 5.14
N VAL A 77 11.92 9.81 4.21
CA VAL A 77 12.12 9.58 2.77
C VAL A 77 13.48 10.13 2.33
N ALA A 78 13.89 11.28 2.83
CA ALA A 78 15.17 11.91 2.51
C ALA A 78 16.38 11.02 2.84
N LYS A 79 16.28 10.14 3.85
CA LYS A 79 17.33 9.16 4.19
C LYS A 79 17.69 8.22 3.05
N THR A 80 16.83 8.05 2.05
CA THR A 80 17.11 7.24 0.87
C THR A 80 17.93 7.96 -0.20
N GLY A 81 18.22 9.27 -0.02
CA GLY A 81 18.83 10.13 -1.05
C GLY A 81 17.86 10.56 -2.17
N LYS A 82 16.60 10.17 -2.09
CA LYS A 82 15.57 10.53 -3.06
C LYS A 82 15.14 11.99 -2.86
N PRO A 83 14.96 12.77 -3.94
CA PRO A 83 14.39 14.11 -3.85
C PRO A 83 12.99 14.05 -3.25
N VAL A 84 12.80 14.79 -2.17
CA VAL A 84 11.51 14.91 -1.47
C VAL A 84 11.36 16.32 -0.93
N GLU A 85 10.16 16.87 -1.01
CA GLU A 85 9.80 18.18 -0.45
C GLU A 85 8.44 18.10 0.22
N GLY A 86 8.26 18.84 1.32
CA GLY A 86 7.03 18.86 2.09
C GLY A 86 6.39 20.24 2.12
N PHE A 87 5.07 20.25 2.04
CA PHE A 87 4.26 21.48 2.13
C PHE A 87 3.12 21.26 3.12
N SER A 88 2.87 22.26 3.94
CA SER A 88 1.78 22.22 4.93
C SER A 88 0.74 23.29 4.61
N ILE A 89 -0.53 22.88 4.74
CA ILE A 89 -1.67 23.79 4.47
C ILE A 89 -1.85 24.74 5.64
N GLU A 90 -1.58 24.28 6.87
CA GLU A 90 -1.65 25.11 8.06
C GLU A 90 -0.75 26.35 7.94
N GLY A 91 -1.34 27.50 8.14
CA GLY A 91 -0.66 28.80 8.08
C GLY A 91 -0.45 29.38 6.68
N ALA A 92 -0.49 28.55 5.63
CA ALA A 92 -0.31 29.00 4.24
C ALA A 92 -1.62 29.04 3.45
N GLY A 93 -2.53 28.13 3.77
CA GLY A 93 -3.73 27.89 2.98
C GLY A 93 -3.47 26.98 1.77
N ASP A 94 -4.56 26.52 1.18
CA ASP A 94 -4.53 25.55 0.09
C ASP A 94 -3.95 26.13 -1.22
N ILE A 95 -4.36 27.33 -1.60
CA ILE A 95 -3.94 27.97 -2.86
C ILE A 95 -2.41 28.19 -2.88
N GLU A 96 -1.86 28.73 -1.82
CA GLU A 96 -0.42 28.96 -1.73
C GLU A 96 0.36 27.63 -1.71
N THR A 97 -0.17 26.64 -0.99
CA THR A 97 0.40 25.28 -0.94
C THR A 97 0.41 24.64 -2.32
N ILE A 98 -0.72 24.68 -3.06
CA ILE A 98 -0.82 24.17 -4.43
C ILE A 98 0.19 24.87 -5.34
N MET A 99 0.29 26.19 -5.27
CA MET A 99 1.23 26.95 -6.10
C MET A 99 2.69 26.54 -5.85
N LYS A 100 3.11 26.49 -4.57
CA LYS A 100 4.49 26.12 -4.20
C LYS A 100 4.80 24.68 -4.56
N ALA A 101 3.89 23.78 -4.23
CA ALA A 101 4.04 22.35 -4.53
C ALA A 101 4.07 22.08 -6.04
N SER A 102 3.25 22.80 -6.85
CA SER A 102 3.26 22.68 -8.30
C SER A 102 4.62 23.09 -8.90
N LYS A 103 5.21 24.19 -8.43
CA LYS A 103 6.56 24.59 -8.87
C LYS A 103 7.59 23.49 -8.59
N LYS A 104 7.58 22.97 -7.39
CA LYS A 104 8.51 21.90 -7.00
C LYS A 104 8.23 20.58 -7.76
N ALA A 105 6.97 20.25 -8.01
CA ALA A 105 6.57 19.12 -8.81
C ALA A 105 7.10 19.20 -10.25
N GLN A 106 7.08 20.40 -10.82
CA GLN A 106 7.65 20.64 -12.14
C GLN A 106 9.16 20.41 -12.15
N GLU A 107 9.90 20.96 -11.16
CA GLU A 107 11.35 20.72 -11.02
C GLU A 107 11.66 19.23 -10.92
N PHE A 108 10.92 18.50 -10.07
CA PHE A 108 11.09 17.07 -9.90
C PHE A 108 10.73 16.27 -11.15
N SER A 109 9.71 16.69 -11.91
CA SER A 109 9.32 16.03 -13.16
C SER A 109 10.40 16.18 -14.23
N ILE A 110 11.00 17.36 -14.35
CA ILE A 110 12.13 17.61 -15.26
C ILE A 110 13.31 16.72 -14.85
N TRP A 111 13.70 16.77 -13.58
CA TRP A 111 14.78 15.95 -13.05
C TRP A 111 14.53 14.44 -13.27
N ALA A 112 13.31 13.98 -13.03
CA ALA A 112 12.93 12.57 -13.21
C ALA A 112 12.97 12.14 -14.68
N SER A 113 12.67 13.03 -15.62
CA SER A 113 12.70 12.75 -17.06
C SER A 113 14.11 12.43 -17.59
N GLU A 114 15.14 12.87 -16.89
CA GLU A 114 16.54 12.60 -17.23
C GLU A 114 17.04 11.24 -16.72
N LYS A 115 16.25 10.55 -15.88
CA LYS A 115 16.66 9.26 -15.32
C LYS A 115 16.48 8.14 -16.33
N GLN A 116 17.51 7.31 -16.41
CA GLN A 116 17.52 6.13 -17.26
C GLN A 116 17.01 4.91 -16.47
N ARG A 117 16.32 4.01 -17.17
CA ARG A 117 16.00 2.70 -16.64
C ARG A 117 17.24 1.83 -16.61
N VAL A 118 17.36 1.01 -15.59
CA VAL A 118 18.42 0.01 -15.44
C VAL A 118 17.83 -1.38 -15.44
N GLU A 119 18.60 -2.37 -15.88
CA GLU A 119 18.21 -3.77 -15.75
C GLU A 119 18.20 -4.17 -14.29
N CYS A 120 17.14 -4.91 -13.90
CA CYS A 120 16.98 -5.47 -12.58
C CYS A 120 16.55 -6.93 -12.72
N PRO A 121 17.01 -7.81 -11.83
CA PRO A 121 16.54 -9.19 -11.83
C PRO A 121 15.05 -9.27 -11.49
N VAL A 122 14.38 -10.30 -12.02
CA VAL A 122 12.96 -10.54 -11.75
C VAL A 122 12.69 -10.76 -10.24
N SER A 123 13.69 -11.27 -9.52
CA SER A 123 13.63 -11.45 -8.07
C SER A 123 13.45 -10.15 -7.26
N ASP A 124 13.72 -8.99 -7.86
CA ASP A 124 13.45 -7.70 -7.19
C ASP A 124 11.96 -7.33 -7.18
N LEU A 125 11.12 -8.06 -7.90
CA LEU A 125 9.69 -7.80 -7.92
C LEU A 125 9.02 -8.23 -6.62
N TRP A 126 8.11 -7.37 -6.17
CA TRP A 126 7.16 -7.66 -5.12
C TRP A 126 5.75 -7.61 -5.72
N ILE A 127 5.02 -8.72 -5.61
CA ILE A 127 3.66 -8.84 -6.11
C ILE A 127 2.74 -9.14 -4.93
N SER A 128 1.83 -8.22 -4.67
CA SER A 128 0.75 -8.41 -3.73
C SER A 128 -0.54 -8.71 -4.48
N VAL A 129 -1.24 -9.71 -4.04
CA VAL A 129 -2.57 -10.03 -4.54
C VAL A 129 -3.60 -9.78 -3.47
N LYS A 130 -4.76 -9.31 -3.91
CA LYS A 130 -5.89 -8.95 -3.07
C LYS A 130 -7.17 -9.35 -3.81
N CYS A 131 -8.08 -9.95 -3.09
CA CYS A 131 -9.41 -10.21 -3.61
C CYS A 131 -10.16 -8.90 -3.85
N GLY A 132 -10.98 -8.86 -4.90
CA GLY A 132 -11.92 -7.76 -5.12
C GLY A 132 -13.29 -8.10 -4.52
N GLU A 133 -14.22 -8.51 -5.36
CA GLU A 133 -15.51 -9.07 -4.93
C GLU A 133 -15.50 -10.58 -5.18
N SER A 134 -15.90 -11.33 -4.16
CA SER A 134 -15.92 -12.78 -4.23
C SER A 134 -17.20 -13.28 -4.87
N ASP A 135 -17.07 -14.01 -5.96
CA ASP A 135 -18.16 -14.73 -6.61
C ASP A 135 -17.69 -16.07 -7.20
N THR A 136 -18.58 -16.81 -7.82
CA THR A 136 -18.25 -18.10 -8.45
C THR A 136 -17.17 -17.97 -9.52
N THR A 137 -17.13 -16.84 -10.25
CA THR A 137 -16.12 -16.62 -11.30
C THR A 137 -14.73 -16.38 -10.72
N SER A 138 -14.64 -15.81 -9.51
CA SER A 138 -13.38 -15.68 -8.79
C SER A 138 -12.77 -17.04 -8.50
N GLY A 139 -13.56 -17.98 -7.99
CA GLY A 139 -13.09 -19.35 -7.69
C GLY A 139 -12.76 -20.17 -8.95
N LEU A 140 -13.51 -20.02 -10.03
CA LEU A 140 -13.34 -20.80 -11.24
C LEU A 140 -12.28 -20.24 -12.20
N ALA A 141 -12.08 -18.94 -12.25
CA ALA A 141 -11.21 -18.30 -13.23
C ALA A 141 -10.11 -17.43 -12.63
N SER A 142 -10.46 -16.39 -11.88
CA SER A 142 -9.49 -15.39 -11.43
C SER A 142 -8.45 -15.98 -10.46
N ASN A 143 -8.89 -16.67 -9.42
CA ASN A 143 -8.00 -17.23 -8.41
C ASN A 143 -7.07 -18.32 -8.96
N PRO A 144 -7.56 -19.29 -9.77
CA PRO A 144 -6.67 -20.24 -10.45
C PRO A 144 -5.67 -19.59 -11.39
N THR A 145 -6.06 -18.52 -12.10
CA THR A 145 -5.16 -17.78 -12.99
C THR A 145 -4.05 -17.10 -12.20
N VAL A 146 -4.40 -16.44 -11.10
CA VAL A 146 -3.43 -15.82 -10.18
C VAL A 146 -2.55 -16.89 -9.55
N GLY A 147 -3.10 -18.01 -9.10
CA GLY A 147 -2.33 -19.13 -8.56
C GLY A 147 -1.29 -19.64 -9.56
N ASN A 148 -1.68 -19.82 -10.82
CA ASN A 148 -0.74 -20.24 -11.88
C ASN A 148 0.36 -19.19 -12.14
N LEU A 149 0.04 -17.91 -12.06
CA LEU A 149 1.05 -16.85 -12.12
C LEU A 149 2.05 -16.96 -10.96
N MET A 150 1.56 -17.16 -9.74
CA MET A 150 2.41 -17.32 -8.55
C MET A 150 3.35 -18.52 -8.68
N ASP A 151 2.84 -19.68 -9.14
CA ASP A 151 3.62 -20.88 -9.37
C ASP A 151 4.76 -20.68 -10.38
N LYS A 152 4.58 -19.78 -11.34
CA LYS A 152 5.62 -19.42 -12.33
C LYS A 152 6.63 -18.43 -11.80
N LEU A 153 6.26 -17.58 -10.87
CA LEU A 153 7.10 -16.50 -10.36
C LEU A 153 7.91 -16.92 -9.12
N GLU A 154 7.39 -17.82 -8.30
CA GLU A 154 8.09 -18.30 -7.09
C GLU A 154 9.49 -18.86 -7.42
N PRO A 155 9.68 -19.73 -8.42
CA PRO A 155 11.00 -20.25 -8.75
C PRO A 155 11.99 -19.19 -9.25
N LEU A 156 11.50 -18.03 -9.69
CA LEU A 156 12.32 -16.88 -10.10
C LEU A 156 12.74 -15.98 -8.94
N GLY A 157 12.35 -16.34 -7.70
CA GLY A 157 12.68 -15.60 -6.49
C GLY A 157 11.84 -14.33 -6.27
N VAL A 158 10.73 -14.17 -6.98
CA VAL A 158 9.80 -13.04 -6.78
C VAL A 158 9.19 -13.09 -5.40
N HIS A 159 9.12 -11.95 -4.74
CA HIS A 159 8.43 -11.83 -3.45
C HIS A 159 6.91 -11.76 -3.67
N LEU A 160 6.23 -12.79 -3.18
CA LEU A 160 4.79 -12.95 -3.34
C LEU A 160 4.11 -12.79 -1.98
N CYS A 161 3.07 -11.97 -1.93
CA CYS A 161 2.27 -11.80 -0.72
C CYS A 161 0.78 -11.65 -1.05
N PHE A 162 -0.06 -11.99 -0.09
CA PHE A 162 -1.49 -11.77 -0.16
C PHE A 162 -2.01 -11.21 1.15
N GLY A 163 -3.06 -10.42 1.07
CA GLY A 163 -3.77 -9.88 2.22
C GLY A 163 -4.98 -10.73 2.61
N GLU A 164 -5.72 -10.25 3.61
CA GLU A 164 -7.01 -10.82 4.04
C GLU A 164 -6.94 -12.26 4.53
N THR A 165 -6.20 -12.43 5.62
CA THR A 165 -6.09 -13.73 6.31
C THR A 165 -7.46 -14.32 6.70
N SER A 166 -8.48 -13.46 6.94
CA SER A 166 -9.86 -13.87 7.21
C SER A 166 -10.52 -14.66 6.08
N GLU A 167 -10.15 -14.39 4.83
CA GLU A 167 -10.69 -15.13 3.66
C GLU A 167 -10.20 -16.57 3.57
N LEU A 168 -9.27 -16.97 4.43
CA LEU A 168 -8.79 -18.35 4.53
C LEU A 168 -9.62 -19.20 5.51
N THR A 169 -10.62 -18.61 6.17
CA THR A 169 -11.50 -19.31 7.09
C THR A 169 -12.22 -20.47 6.39
N GLY A 170 -12.11 -21.65 6.96
CA GLY A 170 -12.58 -22.91 6.38
C GLY A 170 -11.56 -23.65 5.52
N ALA A 171 -10.50 -22.99 5.05
CA ALA A 171 -9.41 -23.58 4.28
C ALA A 171 -8.03 -23.44 4.94
N GLU A 172 -7.96 -22.85 6.12
CA GLU A 172 -6.71 -22.55 6.85
C GLU A 172 -5.81 -23.76 7.04
N SER A 173 -6.39 -24.91 7.39
CA SER A 173 -5.63 -26.14 7.58
C SER A 173 -5.08 -26.72 6.26
N VAL A 174 -5.79 -26.52 5.15
CA VAL A 174 -5.35 -26.92 3.81
C VAL A 174 -4.21 -26.03 3.35
N CYS A 175 -4.34 -24.73 3.54
CA CYS A 175 -3.29 -23.76 3.21
C CYS A 175 -2.03 -24.01 4.05
N ALA A 176 -2.16 -24.24 5.36
CA ALA A 176 -1.03 -24.53 6.23
C ALA A 176 -0.23 -25.74 5.78
N LYS A 177 -0.91 -26.83 5.36
CA LYS A 177 -0.24 -28.06 4.88
C LYS A 177 0.63 -27.85 3.65
N ARG A 178 0.45 -26.76 2.90
CA ARG A 178 1.30 -26.42 1.76
C ARG A 178 2.63 -25.78 2.15
N GLY A 179 2.80 -25.40 3.43
CA GLY A 179 4.07 -24.88 3.92
C GLY A 179 5.19 -25.93 3.78
N LYS A 180 6.33 -25.53 3.22
CA LYS A 180 7.48 -26.41 2.94
C LYS A 180 8.07 -27.05 4.21
N THR A 181 7.96 -26.38 5.35
CA THR A 181 8.49 -26.84 6.65
C THR A 181 7.40 -26.81 7.71
N LYS A 182 7.58 -27.61 8.75
CA LYS A 182 6.67 -27.60 9.90
C LYS A 182 6.60 -26.22 10.56
N GLU A 183 7.72 -25.52 10.64
CA GLU A 183 7.78 -24.17 11.17
C GLU A 183 6.94 -23.19 10.34
N ALA A 184 7.01 -23.27 9.00
CA ALA A 184 6.19 -22.44 8.12
C ALA A 184 4.69 -22.73 8.29
N GLN A 185 4.32 -24.01 8.43
CA GLN A 185 2.95 -24.44 8.68
C GLN A 185 2.42 -23.90 10.01
N ASP A 186 3.21 -24.02 11.07
CA ASP A 186 2.84 -23.55 12.40
C ASP A 186 2.75 -22.02 12.46
N LYS A 187 3.66 -21.31 11.79
CA LYS A 187 3.62 -19.86 11.66
C LYS A 187 2.37 -19.40 10.91
N PHE A 188 2.00 -20.09 9.84
CA PHE A 188 0.78 -19.79 9.08
C PHE A 188 -0.46 -19.96 9.97
N MET A 189 -0.59 -21.09 10.66
CA MET A 189 -1.71 -21.34 11.57
C MET A 189 -1.76 -20.33 12.71
N LYS A 190 -0.59 -19.95 13.25
CA LYS A 190 -0.53 -18.90 14.27
C LYS A 190 -1.05 -17.56 13.73
N THR A 191 -0.64 -17.15 12.54
CA THR A 191 -1.10 -15.91 11.94
C THR A 191 -2.61 -15.90 11.74
N TRP A 192 -3.18 -17.00 11.28
CA TRP A 192 -4.62 -17.12 11.12
C TRP A 192 -5.34 -17.09 12.48
N ASN A 193 -4.87 -17.84 13.47
CA ASN A 193 -5.45 -17.86 14.81
C ASN A 193 -5.40 -16.47 15.45
N ASP A 194 -4.25 -15.79 15.42
CA ASP A 194 -4.08 -14.44 16.00
C ASP A 194 -5.12 -13.45 15.41
N TYR A 195 -5.38 -13.55 14.12
CA TYR A 195 -6.35 -12.70 13.45
C TYR A 195 -7.81 -13.10 13.78
N ASN A 196 -8.10 -14.37 13.81
CA ASN A 196 -9.40 -14.88 14.19
C ASN A 196 -9.75 -14.51 15.65
N ASP A 197 -8.79 -14.67 16.57
CA ASP A 197 -8.94 -14.28 17.98
C ASP A 197 -9.17 -12.78 18.12
N PHE A 198 -8.50 -11.95 17.30
CA PHE A 198 -8.74 -10.52 17.26
C PHE A 198 -10.18 -10.20 16.81
N ILE A 199 -10.66 -10.84 15.75
CA ILE A 199 -12.03 -10.64 15.24
C ILE A 199 -13.07 -11.03 16.29
N LEU A 200 -12.92 -12.22 16.89
CA LEU A 200 -13.86 -12.69 17.91
C LEU A 200 -13.89 -11.79 19.16
N LYS A 201 -12.75 -11.17 19.47
CA LYS A 201 -12.65 -10.25 20.61
C LYS A 201 -13.29 -8.88 20.34
N GLU A 202 -13.06 -8.32 19.13
CA GLU A 202 -13.44 -6.94 18.80
C GLU A 202 -14.74 -6.86 17.98
N ALA A 203 -15.11 -7.92 17.30
CA ALA A 203 -16.32 -8.04 16.51
C ALA A 203 -17.25 -9.10 17.09
N THR A 204 -18.48 -9.05 16.68
CA THR A 204 -19.51 -10.01 17.09
C THR A 204 -19.73 -11.12 16.07
N ASP A 205 -18.97 -11.12 14.99
CA ASP A 205 -19.10 -12.05 13.87
C ASP A 205 -17.76 -12.76 13.62
N ASP A 206 -17.80 -14.07 13.49
CA ASP A 206 -16.64 -14.91 13.22
C ASP A 206 -16.25 -14.98 11.72
N LEU A 207 -16.91 -14.17 10.88
CA LEU A 207 -16.75 -14.11 9.43
C LEU A 207 -17.16 -15.39 8.66
N SER A 208 -17.62 -16.42 9.35
CA SER A 208 -18.06 -17.66 8.68
C SER A 208 -19.35 -17.47 7.88
N GLU A 209 -20.15 -16.50 8.26
CA GLU A 209 -21.43 -16.18 7.63
C GLU A 209 -21.38 -14.88 6.79
N SER A 210 -20.54 -13.93 7.18
CA SER A 210 -20.46 -12.59 6.55
C SER A 210 -19.61 -12.54 5.30
N GLN A 211 -18.69 -13.47 5.14
CA GLN A 211 -17.92 -13.63 3.90
C GLN A 211 -18.71 -14.51 2.93
N PRO A 212 -18.63 -14.24 1.61
CA PRO A 212 -19.23 -15.14 0.62
C PRO A 212 -18.53 -16.51 0.55
N THR A 213 -17.80 -16.88 1.58
CA THR A 213 -17.08 -18.13 1.73
C THR A 213 -18.00 -19.34 1.70
N ALA A 214 -19.17 -19.28 2.29
CA ALA A 214 -20.15 -20.38 2.20
C ALA A 214 -20.61 -20.63 0.77
N GLY A 215 -20.71 -19.60 -0.06
CA GLY A 215 -21.02 -19.71 -1.49
C GLY A 215 -19.83 -20.08 -2.38
N ASN A 216 -18.60 -19.89 -1.89
CA ASN A 216 -17.39 -20.18 -2.65
C ASN A 216 -16.80 -21.57 -2.33
N ILE A 217 -17.22 -22.18 -1.24
CA ILE A 217 -16.75 -23.51 -0.79
C ILE A 217 -17.76 -24.61 -1.19
N ALA A 218 -18.98 -24.25 -1.55
CA ALA A 218 -20.01 -25.18 -1.97
C ALA A 218 -19.85 -25.51 -3.51
#